data_74a92f69ddc6d28fef994eee7126fa48
#
_entry.id   74a92f69ddc6d28fef994eee7126fa48
#
_cell.length_a   1.000
_cell.length_b   1.000
_cell.length_c   1.000
_cell.angle_alpha   90.00
_cell.angle_beta   90.00
_cell.angle_gamma   90.00
#
_symmetry.space_group_name_H-M   'P 1'
#
loop_
_entity.id
_entity.type
_entity.pdbx_description
1 polymer ?
#
loop_
_entity_poly.entity_id
_entity_poly.type
_entity_poly.pdbx_seq_one_letter_code
_entity_poly.pdbx_strand_id
1 'polypeptide(L)'
;VVKVCLDDRAGQDGAFAAALGQWYGHRIRKVARRARNKAWRDVQALPGATVADRARAFVPSAVSEVDSLIAKLQIGNTDLPMDSPGPARADVPVIYVDASLAMSAGKAAAQVGHGSMLLAAAMSADEVEEWAARDFPLSVREVSAENFAAARARPGAVVVRDAGFTEVAPDSATVCALRRPERPEKP
;
A
#
# COMPACT_ATOMS: atom_id res chain seq x y z
N VAL A 1 4.57 1.90 2.54
CA VAL A 1 5.04 0.55 2.95
C VAL A 1 6.36 0.24 2.26
N VAL A 2 6.45 0.32 0.93
CA VAL A 2 7.70 0.03 0.18
C VAL A 2 8.88 0.84 0.72
N LYS A 3 8.69 2.13 1.00
CA LYS A 3 9.73 3.00 1.57
C LYS A 3 10.32 2.48 2.89
N VAL A 4 9.56 1.80 3.75
CA VAL A 4 10.10 1.16 4.96
C VAL A 4 10.93 -0.06 4.62
N CYS A 5 10.48 -0.85 3.63
CA CYS A 5 11.17 -2.08 3.23
C CYS A 5 12.50 -1.81 2.50
N LEU A 6 12.63 -0.64 1.89
CA LEU A 6 13.81 -0.21 1.13
C LEU A 6 14.59 0.94 1.81
N ASP A 7 14.29 1.21 3.09
CA ASP A 7 15.04 2.15 3.91
C ASP A 7 16.45 1.60 4.17
N ASP A 8 17.47 2.44 4.22
CA ASP A 8 18.85 2.01 4.51
C ASP A 8 18.94 1.20 5.81
N ARG A 9 18.09 1.51 6.79
CA ARG A 9 17.97 0.77 8.05
C ARG A 9 17.34 -0.62 7.91
N ALA A 10 16.81 -0.97 6.75
CA ALA A 10 16.25 -2.29 6.45
C ALA A 10 17.31 -3.27 5.91
N GLY A 11 18.49 -2.76 5.52
CA GLY A 11 19.62 -3.58 5.06
C GLY A 11 20.18 -4.49 6.15
N GLN A 12 21.11 -5.36 5.77
CA GLN A 12 21.77 -6.28 6.69
C GLN A 12 22.35 -5.49 7.88
N ASP A 13 22.08 -5.96 9.10
CA ASP A 13 22.47 -5.31 10.36
C ASP A 13 21.82 -3.94 10.64
N GLY A 14 20.90 -3.50 9.80
CA GLY A 14 20.13 -2.26 10.01
C GLY A 14 19.09 -2.38 11.12
N ALA A 15 18.72 -1.24 11.70
CA ALA A 15 17.78 -1.18 12.83
C ALA A 15 16.38 -1.76 12.54
N PHE A 16 16.01 -1.91 11.27
CA PHE A 16 14.72 -2.47 10.84
C PHE A 16 14.83 -3.93 10.40
N ALA A 17 16.04 -4.45 10.19
CA ALA A 17 16.28 -5.74 9.55
C ALA A 17 15.61 -6.91 10.28
N ALA A 18 15.77 -7.00 11.61
CA ALA A 18 15.22 -8.08 12.42
C ALA A 18 13.67 -8.10 12.35
N ALA A 19 13.02 -6.95 12.54
CA ALA A 19 11.56 -6.84 12.54
C ALA A 19 10.97 -7.12 11.16
N LEU A 20 11.60 -6.63 10.08
CA LEU A 20 11.20 -6.92 8.71
C LEU A 20 11.41 -8.40 8.36
N GLY A 21 12.53 -9.00 8.76
CA GLY A 21 12.81 -10.41 8.54
C GLY A 21 11.77 -11.32 9.21
N GLN A 22 11.41 -11.04 10.47
CA GLN A 22 10.32 -11.75 11.14
C GLN A 22 8.99 -11.58 10.40
N TRP A 23 8.67 -10.36 9.96
CA TRP A 23 7.42 -10.10 9.27
C TRP A 23 7.34 -10.81 7.91
N TYR A 24 8.42 -10.86 7.14
CA TYR A 24 8.47 -11.60 5.87
C TYR A 24 8.35 -13.11 6.05
N GLY A 25 8.84 -13.66 7.15
CA GLY A 25 8.76 -15.08 7.49
C GLY A 25 7.38 -15.55 7.94
N HIS A 26 6.44 -14.63 8.14
CA HIS A 26 5.10 -14.92 8.63
C HIS A 26 4.01 -14.42 7.67
N ARG A 27 2.74 -14.64 8.06
CA ARG A 27 1.60 -14.08 7.31
C ARG A 27 1.61 -12.56 7.42
N ILE A 28 1.87 -11.89 6.31
CA ILE A 28 1.91 -10.44 6.23
C ILE A 28 0.51 -9.87 6.46
N ARG A 29 0.36 -9.08 7.51
CA ARG A 29 -0.84 -8.30 7.82
C ARG A 29 -0.52 -6.82 7.80
N LYS A 30 -1.50 -6.01 7.37
CA LYS A 30 -1.45 -4.56 7.43
C LYS A 30 -2.75 -4.05 8.02
N VAL A 31 -2.65 -3.09 8.91
CA VAL A 31 -3.79 -2.39 9.49
C VAL A 31 -3.59 -0.90 9.24
N ALA A 32 -4.50 -0.29 8.49
CA ALA A 32 -4.53 1.16 8.34
C ALA A 32 -5.20 1.80 9.56
N ARG A 33 -4.60 2.86 10.06
CA ARG A 33 -5.09 3.62 11.20
C ARG A 33 -5.08 5.10 10.88
N ARG A 34 -5.99 5.85 11.46
CA ARG A 34 -6.08 7.29 11.29
C ARG A 34 -5.45 8.02 12.47
N ALA A 35 -4.50 8.90 12.18
CA ALA A 35 -3.91 9.82 13.13
C ALA A 35 -4.23 11.27 12.73
N ARG A 36 -4.47 12.14 13.72
CA ARG A 36 -4.73 13.58 13.51
C ARG A 36 -3.97 14.40 14.54
N ASN A 37 -3.63 15.63 14.18
CA ASN A 37 -3.10 16.64 15.11
C ASN A 37 -1.95 16.11 15.98
N LYS A 38 -2.13 16.09 17.31
CA LYS A 38 -1.15 15.62 18.26
C LYS A 38 -0.76 14.16 18.01
N ALA A 39 -1.73 13.27 17.79
CA ALA A 39 -1.45 11.85 17.55
C ALA A 39 -0.59 11.65 16.29
N TRP A 40 -0.80 12.44 15.23
CA TRP A 40 0.06 12.40 14.04
C TRP A 40 1.50 12.82 14.34
N ARG A 41 1.68 13.86 15.15
CA ARG A 41 3.02 14.31 15.56
C ARG A 41 3.72 13.28 16.46
N ASP A 42 3.00 12.75 17.44
CA ASP A 42 3.56 11.79 18.41
C ASP A 42 4.09 10.54 17.73
N VAL A 43 3.38 10.00 16.74
CA VAL A 43 3.80 8.77 16.04
C VAL A 43 4.99 8.98 15.09
N GLN A 44 5.37 10.23 14.79
CA GLN A 44 6.57 10.48 13.97
C GLN A 44 7.87 10.07 14.69
N ALA A 45 7.87 9.98 16.01
CA ALA A 45 9.02 9.52 16.81
C ALA A 45 9.26 8.01 16.73
N LEU A 46 8.26 7.23 16.31
CA LEU A 46 8.38 5.78 16.22
C LEU A 46 9.14 5.33 14.96
N PRO A 47 9.80 4.16 14.97
CA PRO A 47 10.47 3.63 13.80
C PRO A 47 9.53 3.46 12.59
N GLY A 48 9.91 4.00 11.44
CA GLY A 48 9.09 3.95 10.24
C GLY A 48 9.52 4.96 9.18
N ALA A 49 8.74 5.09 8.12
CA ALA A 49 8.94 6.04 7.05
C ALA A 49 7.66 6.81 6.71
N THR A 50 7.80 8.11 6.51
CA THR A 50 6.71 9.03 6.13
C THR A 50 6.82 9.39 4.66
N VAL A 51 5.69 9.53 3.99
CA VAL A 51 5.57 9.97 2.60
C VAL A 51 4.66 11.19 2.55
N ALA A 52 5.12 12.25 1.89
CA ALA A 52 4.39 13.50 1.64
C ALA A 52 3.72 14.10 2.89
N ASP A 53 4.25 13.89 4.08
CA ASP A 53 3.69 14.30 5.38
C ASP A 53 2.23 13.88 5.63
N ARG A 54 1.74 12.89 4.89
CA ARG A 54 0.34 12.45 4.94
C ARG A 54 0.14 10.99 5.30
N ALA A 55 1.13 10.15 5.02
CA ALA A 55 1.07 8.73 5.30
C ALA A 55 2.38 8.26 5.94
N ARG A 56 2.27 7.42 6.97
CA ARG A 56 3.41 6.81 7.63
C ARG A 56 3.25 5.31 7.70
N ALA A 57 4.26 4.58 7.29
CA ALA A 57 4.37 3.16 7.57
C ALA A 57 5.35 2.95 8.73
N PHE A 58 4.96 2.15 9.69
CA PHE A 58 5.79 1.76 10.82
C PHE A 58 6.56 0.48 10.51
N VAL A 59 7.70 0.33 11.16
CA VAL A 59 8.39 -0.96 11.21
C VAL A 59 7.44 -1.99 11.84
N PRO A 60 7.28 -3.18 11.26
CA PRO A 60 6.35 -4.16 11.77
C PRO A 60 6.72 -4.65 13.19
N SER A 61 5.71 -5.01 13.96
CA SER A 61 5.83 -5.64 15.28
C SER A 61 4.87 -6.81 15.40
N ALA A 62 5.07 -7.67 16.38
CA ALA A 62 4.05 -8.63 16.76
C ALA A 62 2.76 -7.91 17.21
N VAL A 63 1.61 -8.56 17.01
CA VAL A 63 0.31 -7.96 17.37
C VAL A 63 0.23 -7.65 18.88
N SER A 64 0.86 -8.49 19.71
CA SER A 64 0.96 -8.30 21.16
C SER A 64 1.90 -7.16 21.58
N GLU A 65 2.75 -6.68 20.67
CA GLU A 65 3.83 -5.71 20.95
C GLU A 65 3.62 -4.38 20.24
N VAL A 66 2.40 -4.12 19.80
CA VAL A 66 2.08 -2.84 19.14
C VAL A 66 2.29 -1.68 20.10
N ASP A 67 3.10 -0.70 19.70
CA ASP A 67 3.35 0.50 20.49
C ASP A 67 2.04 1.18 20.91
N SER A 68 1.99 1.68 22.14
CA SER A 68 0.80 2.27 22.73
C SER A 68 0.29 3.50 21.97
N LEU A 69 1.16 4.27 21.32
CA LEU A 69 0.79 5.41 20.48
C LEU A 69 0.07 4.93 19.22
N ILE A 70 0.52 3.82 18.62
CA ILE A 70 -0.13 3.22 17.46
C ILE A 70 -1.44 2.54 17.88
N ALA A 71 -1.44 1.80 18.99
CA ALA A 71 -2.60 1.07 19.48
C ALA A 71 -3.82 1.96 19.71
N LYS A 72 -3.61 3.21 20.13
CA LYS A 72 -4.65 4.22 20.38
C LYS A 72 -5.21 4.87 19.10
N LEU A 73 -4.59 4.68 17.95
CA LEU A 73 -5.06 5.29 16.71
C LEU A 73 -6.36 4.62 16.24
N GLN A 74 -7.22 5.41 15.62
CA GLN A 74 -8.51 4.98 15.12
C GLN A 74 -8.37 3.91 14.03
N ILE A 75 -9.06 2.79 14.22
CA ILE A 75 -9.27 1.75 13.20
C ILE A 75 -10.74 1.84 12.76
N GLY A 76 -10.98 1.77 11.46
CA GLY A 76 -12.33 1.84 10.90
C GLY A 76 -12.96 3.23 10.97
N ASN A 77 -14.19 3.34 10.50
CA ASN A 77 -15.01 4.56 10.48
C ASN A 77 -14.22 5.81 9.98
N THR A 78 -13.35 5.59 9.00
CA THR A 78 -12.59 6.67 8.37
C THR A 78 -13.34 7.09 7.12
N ASP A 79 -14.15 8.14 7.25
CA ASP A 79 -14.73 8.81 6.10
C ASP A 79 -13.67 9.71 5.48
N LEU A 80 -13.31 9.43 4.25
CA LEU A 80 -12.49 10.30 3.42
C LEU A 80 -13.40 11.03 2.45
N PRO A 81 -13.12 12.31 2.16
CA PRO A 81 -13.84 13.01 1.11
C PRO A 81 -13.72 12.23 -0.20
N MET A 82 -14.84 12.06 -0.88
CA MET A 82 -14.81 11.57 -2.26
C MET A 82 -14.10 12.61 -3.11
N ASP A 83 -13.13 12.16 -3.89
CA ASP A 83 -12.50 12.98 -4.90
C ASP A 83 -12.77 12.41 -6.30
N SER A 84 -12.51 13.21 -7.32
CA SER A 84 -12.60 12.79 -8.71
C SER A 84 -11.22 12.96 -9.34
N PRO A 85 -10.27 12.09 -9.02
CA PRO A 85 -8.94 12.20 -9.56
C PRO A 85 -9.00 12.06 -11.09
N GLY A 86 -8.29 12.91 -11.79
CA GLY A 86 -8.13 12.80 -13.23
C GLY A 86 -7.53 11.44 -13.64
N PRO A 87 -7.22 11.26 -14.94
CA PRO A 87 -6.57 10.04 -15.42
C PRO A 87 -5.31 9.70 -14.61
N ALA A 88 -4.98 8.42 -14.51
CA ALA A 88 -3.74 7.99 -13.90
C ALA A 88 -2.54 8.56 -14.67
N ARG A 89 -1.53 9.03 -13.96
CA ARG A 89 -0.33 9.59 -14.57
C ARG A 89 0.41 8.52 -15.37
N ALA A 90 0.78 8.81 -16.60
CA ALA A 90 1.45 7.87 -17.50
C ALA A 90 2.90 7.53 -17.08
N ASP A 91 3.52 8.40 -16.27
CA ASP A 91 4.93 8.31 -15.85
C ASP A 91 5.14 7.61 -14.51
N VAL A 92 4.08 7.11 -13.88
CA VAL A 92 4.14 6.44 -12.57
C VAL A 92 3.33 5.15 -12.59
N PRO A 93 3.63 4.21 -11.69
CA PRO A 93 2.78 3.03 -11.48
C PRO A 93 1.34 3.39 -11.13
N VAL A 94 0.43 2.49 -11.41
CA VAL A 94 -0.98 2.63 -11.02
C VAL A 94 -1.44 1.39 -10.26
N ILE A 95 -2.24 1.61 -9.22
CA ILE A 95 -2.95 0.56 -8.50
C ILE A 95 -4.44 0.80 -8.68
N TYR A 96 -5.09 -0.14 -9.33
CA TYR A 96 -6.55 -0.17 -9.46
C TYR A 96 -7.16 -0.92 -8.27
N VAL A 97 -8.19 -0.36 -7.70
CA VAL A 97 -8.98 -0.94 -6.60
C VAL A 97 -10.34 -1.35 -7.17
N ASP A 98 -10.80 -2.55 -6.87
CA ASP A 98 -12.12 -3.00 -7.30
C ASP A 98 -13.20 -2.34 -6.45
N ALA A 99 -13.90 -1.35 -7.02
CA ALA A 99 -14.97 -0.62 -6.36
C ALA A 99 -16.18 -1.53 -6.03
N SER A 100 -16.38 -2.62 -6.77
CA SER A 100 -17.52 -3.54 -6.55
C SER A 100 -17.44 -4.27 -5.20
N LEU A 101 -16.26 -4.35 -4.59
CA LEU A 101 -16.06 -4.95 -3.29
C LEU A 101 -16.46 -4.03 -2.12
N ALA A 102 -16.75 -2.77 -2.38
CA ALA A 102 -17.18 -1.77 -1.38
C ALA A 102 -16.32 -1.77 -0.10
N MET A 103 -15.00 -1.94 -0.26
CA MET A 103 -14.06 -1.98 0.86
C MET A 103 -14.05 -0.66 1.63
N SER A 104 -13.94 -0.72 2.96
CA SER A 104 -13.67 0.49 3.73
C SER A 104 -12.36 1.16 3.31
N ALA A 105 -12.24 2.48 3.53
CA ALA A 105 -11.01 3.22 3.23
C ALA A 105 -9.77 2.59 3.91
N GLY A 106 -9.91 2.06 5.11
CA GLY A 106 -8.85 1.37 5.83
C GLY A 106 -8.44 0.06 5.16
N LYS A 107 -9.40 -0.75 4.73
CA LYS A 107 -9.17 -2.00 4.00
C LYS A 107 -8.51 -1.70 2.65
N ALA A 108 -9.05 -0.77 1.87
CA ALA A 108 -8.49 -0.38 0.58
C ALA A 108 -7.03 0.11 0.72
N ALA A 109 -6.74 0.96 1.72
CA ALA A 109 -5.37 1.42 1.99
C ALA A 109 -4.40 0.27 2.32
N ALA A 110 -4.84 -0.73 3.10
CA ALA A 110 -4.04 -1.92 3.39
C ALA A 110 -3.78 -2.74 2.12
N GLN A 111 -4.79 -2.92 1.27
CA GLN A 111 -4.67 -3.64 0.00
C GLN A 111 -3.76 -2.93 -1.00
N VAL A 112 -3.86 -1.60 -1.10
CA VAL A 112 -2.93 -0.76 -1.89
C VAL A 112 -1.49 -0.93 -1.37
N GLY A 113 -1.31 -0.99 -0.05
CA GLY A 113 -0.02 -1.29 0.57
C GLY A 113 0.52 -2.67 0.16
N HIS A 114 -0.32 -3.71 0.06
CA HIS A 114 0.06 -5.02 -0.48
C HIS A 114 0.42 -4.93 -1.96
N GLY A 115 -0.43 -4.29 -2.77
CA GLY A 115 -0.21 -4.10 -4.19
C GLY A 115 1.11 -3.41 -4.51
N SER A 116 1.46 -2.36 -3.76
CA SER A 116 2.73 -1.65 -3.94
C SER A 116 3.96 -2.52 -3.64
N MET A 117 3.89 -3.38 -2.62
CA MET A 117 4.99 -4.30 -2.30
C MET A 117 5.17 -5.38 -3.36
N LEU A 118 4.08 -6.01 -3.80
CA LEU A 118 4.15 -7.01 -4.86
C LEU A 118 4.59 -6.41 -6.18
N LEU A 119 4.21 -5.17 -6.46
CA LEU A 119 4.69 -4.44 -7.63
C LEU A 119 6.20 -4.23 -7.56
N ALA A 120 6.73 -3.76 -6.42
CA ALA A 120 8.17 -3.61 -6.21
C ALA A 120 8.90 -4.93 -6.39
N ALA A 121 8.36 -6.04 -5.88
CA ALA A 121 8.94 -7.36 -6.03
C ALA A 121 8.93 -7.88 -7.49
N ALA A 122 8.04 -7.35 -8.33
CA ALA A 122 7.97 -7.70 -9.76
C ALA A 122 8.82 -6.78 -10.66
N MET A 123 9.42 -5.72 -10.13
CA MET A 123 10.32 -4.81 -10.81
C MET A 123 11.78 -5.32 -10.76
N SER A 124 12.61 -4.86 -11.69
CA SER A 124 14.06 -4.99 -11.55
C SER A 124 14.60 -4.08 -10.45
N ALA A 125 15.82 -4.32 -9.99
CA ALA A 125 16.48 -3.47 -9.00
C ALA A 125 16.57 -2.01 -9.48
N ASP A 126 16.99 -1.80 -10.73
CA ASP A 126 17.11 -0.46 -11.33
C ASP A 126 15.76 0.28 -11.38
N GLU A 127 14.69 -0.42 -11.76
CA GLU A 127 13.33 0.16 -11.76
C GLU A 127 12.87 0.57 -10.35
N VAL A 128 13.21 -0.23 -9.35
CA VAL A 128 12.89 0.08 -7.95
C VAL A 128 13.72 1.27 -7.45
N GLU A 129 15.01 1.33 -7.79
CA GLU A 129 15.88 2.46 -7.45
C GLU A 129 15.39 3.77 -8.10
N GLU A 130 15.04 3.74 -9.37
CA GLU A 130 14.46 4.90 -10.08
C GLU A 130 13.14 5.35 -9.40
N TRP A 131 12.29 4.41 -9.02
CA TRP A 131 11.04 4.71 -8.32
C TRP A 131 11.29 5.27 -6.92
N ALA A 132 12.27 4.73 -6.19
CA ALA A 132 12.68 5.21 -4.87
C ALA A 132 13.27 6.62 -4.93
N ALA A 133 14.13 6.91 -5.90
CA ALA A 133 14.73 8.24 -6.11
C ALA A 133 13.67 9.35 -6.30
N ARG A 134 12.48 8.98 -6.76
CA ARG A 134 11.32 9.88 -6.92
C ARG A 134 10.37 9.87 -5.72
N ASP A 135 10.75 9.27 -4.59
CA ASP A 135 9.92 9.08 -3.38
C ASP A 135 8.63 8.26 -3.65
N PHE A 136 8.73 7.22 -4.46
CA PHE A 136 7.67 6.24 -4.74
C PHE A 136 6.33 6.82 -5.23
N PRO A 137 6.32 7.72 -6.24
CA PRO A 137 5.08 8.25 -6.76
C PRO A 137 4.25 7.14 -7.40
N LEU A 138 2.95 7.11 -7.13
CA LEU A 138 2.01 6.19 -7.77
C LEU A 138 0.62 6.82 -7.87
N SER A 139 -0.20 6.31 -8.79
CA SER A 139 -1.61 6.64 -8.89
C SER A 139 -2.46 5.52 -8.28
N VAL A 140 -3.52 5.87 -7.56
CA VAL A 140 -4.55 4.92 -7.12
C VAL A 140 -5.88 5.30 -7.77
N ARG A 141 -6.62 4.32 -8.30
CA ARG A 141 -7.93 4.53 -8.92
C ARG A 141 -8.89 3.43 -8.51
N GLU A 142 -10.02 3.80 -7.98
CA GLU A 142 -11.17 2.90 -7.87
C GLU A 142 -11.84 2.79 -9.24
N VAL A 143 -12.14 1.57 -9.66
CA VAL A 143 -12.70 1.28 -10.98
C VAL A 143 -13.82 0.25 -10.88
N SER A 144 -14.70 0.23 -11.86
CA SER A 144 -15.75 -0.80 -11.96
C SER A 144 -15.16 -2.20 -12.05
N ALA A 145 -15.95 -3.22 -11.71
CA ALA A 145 -15.55 -4.62 -11.83
C ALA A 145 -15.07 -4.97 -13.25
N GLU A 146 -15.70 -4.41 -14.27
CA GLU A 146 -15.32 -4.59 -15.69
C GLU A 146 -13.92 -4.03 -15.97
N ASN A 147 -13.67 -2.77 -15.61
CA ASN A 147 -12.39 -2.12 -15.79
C ASN A 147 -11.30 -2.79 -14.93
N PHE A 148 -11.66 -3.27 -13.75
CA PHE A 148 -10.76 -4.05 -12.90
C PHE A 148 -10.38 -5.38 -13.55
N ALA A 149 -11.35 -6.10 -14.14
CA ALA A 149 -11.10 -7.33 -14.87
C ALA A 149 -10.18 -7.09 -16.08
N ALA A 150 -10.42 -6.02 -16.84
CA ALA A 150 -9.55 -5.61 -17.95
C ALA A 150 -8.12 -5.31 -17.47
N ALA A 151 -7.97 -4.56 -16.38
CA ALA A 151 -6.65 -4.27 -15.80
C ALA A 151 -5.88 -5.52 -15.38
N ARG A 152 -6.57 -6.51 -14.77
CA ARG A 152 -5.97 -7.78 -14.35
C ARG A 152 -5.51 -8.66 -15.52
N ALA A 153 -6.15 -8.54 -16.66
CA ALA A 153 -5.81 -9.32 -17.86
C ALA A 153 -4.56 -8.79 -18.58
N ARG A 154 -4.04 -7.63 -18.18
CA ARG A 154 -2.88 -7.02 -18.82
C ARG A 154 -1.58 -7.76 -18.51
N PRO A 155 -0.66 -7.89 -19.48
CA PRO A 155 0.68 -8.42 -19.22
C PRO A 155 1.39 -7.62 -18.09
N GLY A 156 2.00 -8.35 -17.17
CA GLY A 156 2.71 -7.75 -16.03
C GLY A 156 1.81 -7.20 -14.93
N ALA A 157 0.52 -7.47 -14.97
CA ALA A 157 -0.40 -7.14 -13.89
C ALA A 157 -0.09 -7.95 -12.62
N VAL A 158 0.01 -7.26 -11.50
CA VAL A 158 0.24 -7.87 -10.18
C VAL A 158 -1.04 -7.74 -9.37
N VAL A 159 -1.63 -8.88 -9.00
CA VAL A 159 -2.94 -8.92 -8.35
C VAL A 159 -2.80 -9.35 -6.90
N VAL A 160 -3.41 -8.61 -5.99
CA VAL A 160 -3.54 -8.99 -4.58
C VAL A 160 -4.84 -9.78 -4.39
N ARG A 161 -4.71 -10.97 -3.82
CA ARG A 161 -5.84 -11.79 -3.37
C ARG A 161 -5.92 -11.75 -1.86
N ASP A 162 -7.09 -11.44 -1.33
CA ASP A 162 -7.32 -11.36 0.11
C ASP A 162 -7.69 -12.72 0.69
N ALA A 163 -7.20 -13.00 1.88
CA ALA A 163 -7.48 -14.26 2.55
C ALA A 163 -8.91 -14.35 3.17
N GLY A 164 -9.68 -13.27 3.11
CA GLY A 164 -11.09 -13.25 3.55
C GLY A 164 -11.29 -13.14 5.06
N PHE A 165 -10.35 -12.56 5.80
CA PHE A 165 -10.48 -12.48 7.26
C PHE A 165 -11.36 -11.34 7.75
N THR A 166 -11.71 -10.36 6.89
CA THR A 166 -12.41 -9.15 7.33
C THR A 166 -13.61 -8.80 6.46
N GLU A 167 -13.40 -7.96 5.42
CA GLU A 167 -14.49 -7.31 4.70
C GLU A 167 -14.88 -7.98 3.39
N VAL A 168 -14.02 -8.82 2.84
CA VAL A 168 -14.23 -9.46 1.52
C VAL A 168 -14.16 -10.98 1.64
N ALA A 169 -14.73 -11.69 0.69
CA ALA A 169 -14.67 -13.15 0.65
C ALA A 169 -13.23 -13.66 0.45
N PRO A 170 -12.93 -14.88 0.91
CA PRO A 170 -11.63 -15.51 0.64
C PRO A 170 -11.30 -15.51 -0.85
N ASP A 171 -10.03 -15.34 -1.18
CA ASP A 171 -9.49 -15.28 -2.54
C ASP A 171 -9.99 -14.14 -3.44
N SER A 172 -10.71 -13.17 -2.87
CA SER A 172 -11.14 -11.98 -3.60
C SER A 172 -9.93 -11.21 -4.14
N ALA A 173 -9.91 -10.94 -5.44
CA ALA A 173 -8.94 -10.04 -6.05
C ALA A 173 -9.33 -8.60 -5.69
N THR A 174 -8.55 -7.92 -4.88
CA THR A 174 -8.91 -6.63 -4.28
C THR A 174 -8.27 -5.45 -4.97
N VAL A 175 -7.01 -5.58 -5.35
CA VAL A 175 -6.27 -4.56 -6.10
C VAL A 175 -5.43 -5.19 -7.19
N CYS A 176 -5.19 -4.42 -8.25
CA CYS A 176 -4.32 -4.78 -9.36
C CYS A 176 -3.30 -3.66 -9.58
N ALA A 177 -2.02 -3.96 -9.48
CA ALA A 177 -0.94 -3.01 -9.69
C ALA A 177 -0.29 -3.22 -11.07
N LEU A 178 0.01 -2.11 -11.74
CA LEU A 178 0.68 -2.07 -13.04
C LEU A 178 1.81 -1.05 -13.02
N ARG A 179 2.91 -1.36 -13.67
CA ARG A 179 4.06 -0.43 -13.78
C ARG A 179 3.69 0.88 -14.47
N ARG A 180 2.74 0.84 -15.41
CA ARG A 180 2.22 2.02 -16.12
C ARG A 180 0.72 1.85 -16.37
N PRO A 181 -0.08 2.93 -16.31
CA PRO A 181 -1.47 2.89 -16.72
C PRO A 181 -1.60 2.61 -18.22
N GLU A 182 -2.82 2.37 -18.67
CA GLU A 182 -3.10 2.35 -20.11
C GLU A 182 -2.71 3.69 -20.74
N ARG A 183 -2.04 3.63 -21.89
CA ARG A 183 -2.05 4.79 -22.77
C ARG A 183 -3.48 4.89 -23.28
N PRO A 184 -4.13 6.08 -23.17
CA PRO A 184 -5.38 6.27 -23.89
C PRO A 184 -5.10 5.92 -25.36
N GLU A 185 -5.93 5.06 -25.93
CA GLU A 185 -5.89 4.83 -27.38
C GLU A 185 -5.97 6.21 -28.03
N LYS A 186 -5.03 6.50 -28.92
CA LYS A 186 -5.12 7.72 -29.71
C LYS A 186 -6.40 7.61 -30.56
N PRO A 187 -7.25 8.65 -30.54
CA PRO A 187 -8.43 8.68 -31.38
C PRO A 187 -8.07 8.59 -32.88
#